data_cb71aa176791610cd83d7e24c87ef86a
#
_entry.id   cb71aa176791610cd83d7e24c87ef86a
#
_cell.length_a   1.000
_cell.length_b   1.000
_cell.length_c   1.000
_cell.angle_alpha   90.00
_cell.angle_beta   90.00
_cell.angle_gamma   90.00
#
_symmetry.space_group_name_H-M   'P 1'
#
loop_
_entity.id
_entity.type
_entity.pdbx_description
1 polymer ?
#
loop_
_entity_poly.entity_id
_entity_poly.type
_entity_poly.pdbx_seq_one_letter_code
_entity_poly.pdbx_strand_id
1 'polypeptide(L)'
;MFSSLHSPEHAMRKKRISNIYSKSFLQASPDATAIIQEVVQRRLLPQFANHANAKKPMDIYPIYKATAMDLTTSYFFGLSAGTQFVTDLTAAARWQNLYLDDQHPVSLFWLQELPGLTAWLEKLGISPVPRARHLAHDQIAAWCLNMSDGAEIMLAKKAGGSSLEPGHLPVVYERLRQSTEKEGVSTTPSITQNPMIGDDVPAAGMNGNAAQTLRTPRSPQQLQVTSELLDQLIANNGTVATTLLYVTWQLSQNSVALARLQEELRSKLGPEAFAWSASKAGDDTLPKAKDVDELPYLNAVIMETLRLHAPVAGSQPRITPANNQTTLGPYENIPGGVRVSAAAWSLHRNPAVFPRPDEWHPERWLSETLEGADKKERWFWAFSSGSRMCIGSNLALYCMCYPCLYCCSLG
;
A
#
# COMPACT_ATOMS: atom_id res chain seq x y z
N MET A 1 8.79 9.43 4.97
CA MET A 1 9.60 8.21 5.28
C MET A 1 10.30 7.68 4.04
N PHE A 2 9.61 7.42 2.95
CA PHE A 2 10.24 6.90 1.71
C PHE A 2 11.18 7.89 1.05
N SER A 3 10.88 9.17 1.13
CA SER A 3 11.67 10.28 0.61
C SER A 3 12.96 10.57 1.40
N SER A 4 13.12 10.01 2.60
CA SER A 4 14.32 10.23 3.43
C SER A 4 15.53 9.48 2.87
N LEU A 5 16.51 10.21 2.35
CA LEU A 5 17.74 9.66 1.77
C LEU A 5 18.72 9.16 2.85
N HIS A 6 18.74 9.79 4.02
CA HIS A 6 19.68 9.46 5.10
C HIS A 6 19.21 8.27 5.93
N SER A 7 20.09 7.27 6.06
CA SER A 7 19.77 5.99 6.73
C SER A 7 19.35 6.13 8.20
N PRO A 8 19.99 6.97 9.05
CA PRO A 8 19.57 7.11 10.45
C PRO A 8 18.16 7.69 10.59
N GLU A 9 17.84 8.73 9.82
CA GLU A 9 16.51 9.36 9.83
C GLU A 9 15.44 8.38 9.36
N HIS A 10 15.68 7.68 8.26
CA HIS A 10 14.78 6.65 7.76
C HIS A 10 14.53 5.54 8.80
N ALA A 11 15.60 5.04 9.44
CA ALA A 11 15.48 3.98 10.45
C ALA A 11 14.65 4.44 11.66
N MET A 12 14.85 5.67 12.11
CA MET A 12 14.09 6.28 13.20
C MET A 12 12.59 6.38 12.82
N ARG A 13 12.26 6.93 11.65
CA ARG A 13 10.89 7.06 11.18
C ARG A 13 10.21 5.70 11.01
N LYS A 14 10.92 4.71 10.43
CA LYS A 14 10.43 3.35 10.28
C LYS A 14 10.12 2.69 11.62
N LYS A 15 10.98 2.87 12.63
CA LYS A 15 10.80 2.31 13.98
C LYS A 15 9.53 2.79 14.67
N ARG A 16 9.09 4.03 14.42
CA ARG A 16 7.89 4.62 15.03
C ARG A 16 6.63 3.78 14.79
N ILE A 17 6.51 3.19 13.61
CA ILE A 17 5.30 2.51 13.13
C ILE A 17 5.48 1.01 12.84
N SER A 18 6.70 0.47 12.96
CA SER A 18 6.97 -0.93 12.59
C SER A 18 6.09 -1.94 13.34
N ASN A 19 5.75 -1.66 14.59
CA ASN A 19 4.92 -2.55 15.38
C ASN A 19 3.52 -2.76 14.80
N ILE A 20 2.86 -1.67 14.37
CA ILE A 20 1.48 -1.74 13.84
C ILE A 20 1.41 -2.35 12.42
N TYR A 21 2.56 -2.54 11.78
CA TYR A 21 2.69 -3.28 10.52
C TYR A 21 3.21 -4.71 10.74
N SER A 22 3.42 -5.13 11.98
CA SER A 22 3.83 -6.51 12.26
C SER A 22 2.66 -7.47 12.02
N LYS A 23 3.01 -8.69 11.58
CA LYS A 23 2.05 -9.76 11.32
C LYS A 23 1.17 -10.04 12.53
N SER A 24 1.78 -10.17 13.71
CA SER A 24 1.07 -10.44 14.96
C SER A 24 0.10 -9.33 15.36
N PHE A 25 0.47 -8.06 15.13
CA PHE A 25 -0.43 -6.95 15.41
C PHE A 25 -1.65 -6.97 14.47
N LEU A 26 -1.44 -7.14 13.17
CA LEU A 26 -2.52 -7.17 12.18
C LEU A 26 -3.49 -8.33 12.45
N GLN A 27 -2.96 -9.52 12.77
CA GLN A 27 -3.77 -10.70 13.06
C GLN A 27 -4.61 -10.56 14.35
N ALA A 28 -4.14 -9.78 15.33
CA ALA A 28 -4.82 -9.54 16.59
C ALA A 28 -5.68 -8.27 16.59
N SER A 29 -5.64 -7.45 15.55
CA SER A 29 -6.32 -6.15 15.49
C SER A 29 -7.80 -6.28 15.13
N PRO A 30 -8.73 -5.92 16.04
CA PRO A 30 -10.16 -5.85 15.72
C PRO A 30 -10.45 -4.82 14.62
N ASP A 31 -9.69 -3.69 14.61
CA ASP A 31 -9.84 -2.66 13.60
C ASP A 31 -9.46 -3.16 12.20
N ALA A 32 -8.32 -3.87 12.07
CA ALA A 32 -7.93 -4.45 10.79
C ALA A 32 -8.97 -5.46 10.29
N THR A 33 -9.52 -6.29 11.17
CA THR A 33 -10.58 -7.25 10.83
C THR A 33 -11.84 -6.54 10.36
N ALA A 34 -12.32 -5.52 11.08
CA ALA A 34 -13.51 -4.76 10.71
C ALA A 34 -13.34 -4.01 9.39
N ILE A 35 -12.14 -3.47 9.12
CA ILE A 35 -11.82 -2.82 7.85
C ILE A 35 -11.90 -3.81 6.68
N ILE A 36 -11.33 -5.01 6.82
CA ILE A 36 -11.44 -6.06 5.80
C ILE A 36 -12.91 -6.42 5.58
N GLN A 37 -13.68 -6.62 6.65
CA GLN A 37 -15.09 -6.96 6.55
C GLN A 37 -15.86 -5.89 5.79
N GLU A 38 -15.69 -4.63 6.17
CA GLU A 38 -16.38 -3.53 5.51
C GLU A 38 -15.98 -3.39 4.03
N VAL A 39 -14.68 -3.33 3.75
CA VAL A 39 -14.19 -3.02 2.40
C VAL A 39 -14.32 -4.21 1.47
N VAL A 40 -14.00 -5.43 1.93
CA VAL A 40 -14.04 -6.61 1.05
C VAL A 40 -15.46 -7.17 0.97
N GLN A 41 -16.08 -7.51 2.10
CA GLN A 41 -17.38 -8.20 2.07
C GLN A 41 -18.54 -7.26 1.72
N ARG A 42 -18.54 -6.00 2.24
CA ARG A 42 -19.69 -5.11 2.07
C ARG A 42 -19.58 -4.16 0.90
N ARG A 43 -18.35 -3.87 0.41
CA ARG A 43 -18.14 -2.96 -0.75
C ARG A 43 -17.69 -3.70 -2.00
N LEU A 44 -16.61 -4.53 -1.93
CA LEU A 44 -16.01 -5.15 -3.11
C LEU A 44 -16.88 -6.29 -3.67
N LEU A 45 -17.25 -7.29 -2.85
CA LEU A 45 -17.98 -8.46 -3.31
C LEU A 45 -19.33 -8.15 -3.94
N PRO A 46 -20.13 -7.17 -3.44
CA PRO A 46 -21.35 -6.74 -4.14
C PRO A 46 -21.10 -6.24 -5.56
N GLN A 47 -19.98 -5.57 -5.84
CA GLN A 47 -19.64 -5.13 -7.20
C GLN A 47 -19.46 -6.33 -8.15
N PHE A 48 -18.71 -7.35 -7.71
CA PHE A 48 -18.52 -8.56 -8.50
C PHE A 48 -19.83 -9.32 -8.71
N ALA A 49 -20.62 -9.52 -7.66
CA ALA A 49 -21.91 -10.21 -7.75
C ALA A 49 -22.88 -9.49 -8.69
N ASN A 50 -22.95 -8.17 -8.63
CA ASN A 50 -23.81 -7.38 -9.51
C ASN A 50 -23.42 -7.54 -10.99
N HIS A 51 -22.13 -7.51 -11.29
CA HIS A 51 -21.63 -7.72 -12.66
C HIS A 51 -21.85 -9.16 -13.14
N ALA A 52 -21.58 -10.16 -12.29
CA ALA A 52 -21.82 -11.56 -12.58
C ALA A 52 -23.32 -11.83 -12.88
N ASN A 53 -24.21 -11.34 -12.01
CA ASN A 53 -25.66 -11.48 -12.19
C ASN A 53 -26.15 -10.78 -13.47
N ALA A 54 -25.59 -9.61 -13.78
CA ALA A 54 -25.92 -8.89 -15.01
C ALA A 54 -25.27 -9.48 -16.27
N LYS A 55 -24.40 -10.48 -16.13
CA LYS A 55 -23.58 -11.07 -17.21
C LYS A 55 -22.82 -10.00 -18.03
N LYS A 56 -22.35 -8.96 -17.35
CA LYS A 56 -21.60 -7.86 -17.97
C LYS A 56 -20.12 -7.99 -17.63
N PRO A 57 -19.23 -7.85 -18.64
CA PRO A 57 -17.79 -7.80 -18.37
C PRO A 57 -17.46 -6.59 -17.49
N MET A 58 -16.45 -6.74 -16.65
CA MET A 58 -15.99 -5.71 -15.73
C MET A 58 -14.48 -5.49 -15.87
N ASP A 59 -14.05 -4.22 -15.96
CA ASP A 59 -12.64 -3.91 -15.76
C ASP A 59 -12.34 -3.95 -14.26
N ILE A 60 -11.63 -4.99 -13.83
CA ILE A 60 -11.34 -5.23 -12.42
C ILE A 60 -10.20 -4.36 -11.87
N TYR A 61 -9.34 -3.80 -12.74
CA TYR A 61 -8.16 -3.06 -12.26
C TYR A 61 -8.51 -1.77 -11.52
N PRO A 62 -9.40 -0.89 -12.02
CA PRO A 62 -9.88 0.27 -11.26
C PRO A 62 -10.51 -0.10 -9.93
N ILE A 63 -11.25 -1.21 -9.87
CA ILE A 63 -11.91 -1.68 -8.65
C ILE A 63 -10.88 -2.17 -7.63
N TYR A 64 -9.85 -2.90 -8.05
CA TYR A 64 -8.77 -3.29 -7.15
C TYR A 64 -7.96 -2.10 -6.65
N LYS A 65 -7.75 -1.06 -7.47
CA LYS A 65 -7.15 0.20 -7.00
C LYS A 65 -8.01 0.88 -5.94
N ALA A 66 -9.32 0.97 -6.18
CA ALA A 66 -10.27 1.49 -5.23
C ALA A 66 -10.26 0.71 -3.91
N THR A 67 -10.25 -0.63 -4.01
CA THR A 67 -10.17 -1.52 -2.84
C THR A 67 -8.88 -1.31 -2.04
N ALA A 68 -7.74 -1.26 -2.70
CA ALA A 68 -6.46 -1.03 -2.05
C ALA A 68 -6.41 0.33 -1.34
N MET A 69 -6.99 1.37 -1.94
CA MET A 69 -7.09 2.69 -1.32
C MET A 69 -8.06 2.70 -0.15
N ASP A 70 -9.23 2.09 -0.26
CA ASP A 70 -10.20 2.02 0.83
C ASP A 70 -9.63 1.25 2.04
N LEU A 71 -8.95 0.12 1.82
CA LEU A 71 -8.30 -0.64 2.87
C LEU A 71 -7.21 0.19 3.58
N THR A 72 -6.36 0.84 2.81
CA THR A 72 -5.22 1.57 3.37
C THR A 72 -5.63 2.85 4.07
N THR A 73 -6.50 3.65 3.45
CA THR A 73 -6.98 4.90 4.07
C THR A 73 -7.82 4.63 5.31
N SER A 74 -8.60 3.55 5.32
CA SER A 74 -9.34 3.15 6.53
C SER A 74 -8.40 2.71 7.65
N TYR A 75 -7.32 1.99 7.35
CA TYR A 75 -6.33 1.62 8.35
C TYR A 75 -5.54 2.83 8.86
N PHE A 76 -5.31 3.84 8.01
CA PHE A 76 -4.60 5.06 8.38
C PHE A 76 -5.46 6.03 9.18
N PHE A 77 -6.69 6.29 8.72
CA PHE A 77 -7.54 7.38 9.22
C PHE A 77 -8.85 6.90 9.86
N GLY A 78 -9.11 5.58 9.89
CA GLY A 78 -10.38 4.99 10.30
C GLY A 78 -11.42 4.97 9.18
N LEU A 79 -12.38 4.04 9.24
CA LEU A 79 -13.46 3.88 8.24
C LEU A 79 -14.27 5.15 8.00
N SER A 80 -14.47 5.97 9.04
CA SER A 80 -15.25 7.22 8.94
C SER A 80 -14.55 8.30 8.14
N ALA A 81 -13.22 8.34 8.16
CA ALA A 81 -12.40 9.36 7.50
C ALA A 81 -11.70 8.83 6.23
N GLY A 82 -11.60 7.51 6.08
CA GLY A 82 -11.05 6.84 4.91
C GLY A 82 -11.90 7.02 3.64
N THR A 83 -11.38 6.55 2.52
CA THR A 83 -12.08 6.61 1.23
C THR A 83 -13.21 5.59 1.12
N GLN A 84 -14.12 5.84 0.17
CA GLN A 84 -15.18 4.94 -0.25
C GLN A 84 -15.14 4.73 -1.77
N PHE A 85 -13.94 4.57 -2.32
CA PHE A 85 -13.70 4.51 -3.75
C PHE A 85 -14.32 3.28 -4.43
N VAL A 86 -14.45 2.17 -3.70
CA VAL A 86 -15.12 0.96 -4.25
C VAL A 86 -16.60 1.24 -4.58
N THR A 87 -17.26 2.10 -3.82
CA THR A 87 -18.65 2.50 -4.03
C THR A 87 -18.81 3.78 -4.85
N ASP A 88 -17.74 4.60 -4.95
CA ASP A 88 -17.68 5.80 -5.79
C ASP A 88 -16.48 5.74 -6.74
N LEU A 89 -16.63 4.96 -7.81
CA LEU A 89 -15.59 4.83 -8.84
C LEU A 89 -15.30 6.16 -9.58
N THR A 90 -16.22 7.13 -9.55
CA THR A 90 -15.99 8.45 -10.14
C THR A 90 -14.98 9.24 -9.30
N ALA A 91 -15.12 9.21 -7.98
CA ALA A 91 -14.13 9.80 -7.09
C ALA A 91 -12.77 9.08 -7.20
N ALA A 92 -12.78 7.74 -7.30
CA ALA A 92 -11.57 6.95 -7.53
C ALA A 92 -10.85 7.35 -8.81
N ALA A 93 -11.58 7.53 -9.92
CA ALA A 93 -11.01 7.95 -11.19
C ALA A 93 -10.41 9.36 -11.13
N ARG A 94 -11.08 10.31 -10.46
CA ARG A 94 -10.54 11.67 -10.25
C ARG A 94 -9.22 11.64 -9.47
N TRP A 95 -9.20 10.89 -8.36
CA TRP A 95 -7.98 10.72 -7.57
C TRP A 95 -6.85 10.07 -8.39
N GLN A 96 -7.18 9.05 -9.19
CA GLN A 96 -6.22 8.38 -10.06
C GLN A 96 -5.59 9.33 -11.09
N ASN A 97 -6.36 10.25 -11.67
CA ASN A 97 -5.84 11.25 -12.61
C ASN A 97 -4.86 12.20 -11.91
N LEU A 98 -5.18 12.69 -10.71
CA LEU A 98 -4.26 13.50 -9.92
C LEU A 98 -2.97 12.74 -9.58
N TYR A 99 -3.08 11.46 -9.22
CA TYR A 99 -1.92 10.62 -8.98
C TYR A 99 -1.02 10.48 -10.21
N LEU A 100 -1.60 10.27 -11.40
CA LEU A 100 -0.84 10.16 -12.65
C LEU A 100 -0.13 11.47 -13.00
N ASP A 101 -0.76 12.61 -12.78
CA ASP A 101 -0.15 13.92 -12.99
C ASP A 101 1.00 14.16 -11.98
N ASP A 102 0.80 13.85 -10.70
CA ASP A 102 1.83 13.98 -9.66
C ASP A 102 3.01 13.03 -9.89
N GLN A 103 2.75 11.78 -10.27
CA GLN A 103 3.78 10.75 -10.47
C GLN A 103 4.27 10.66 -11.93
N HIS A 104 4.08 11.71 -12.72
CA HIS A 104 4.50 11.71 -14.11
C HIS A 104 6.02 11.49 -14.26
N PRO A 105 6.49 10.50 -15.04
CA PRO A 105 7.90 10.08 -15.05
C PRO A 105 8.89 11.20 -15.39
N VAL A 106 8.53 12.09 -16.34
CA VAL A 106 9.38 13.23 -16.72
C VAL A 106 9.54 14.21 -15.55
N SER A 107 8.46 14.48 -14.82
CA SER A 107 8.49 15.35 -13.64
C SER A 107 9.35 14.75 -12.52
N LEU A 108 9.20 13.45 -12.27
CA LEU A 108 10.00 12.74 -11.28
C LEU A 108 11.49 12.71 -11.66
N PHE A 109 11.82 12.55 -12.94
CA PHE A 109 13.19 12.62 -13.42
C PHE A 109 13.84 13.96 -13.06
N TRP A 110 13.20 15.08 -13.38
CA TRP A 110 13.73 16.41 -13.06
C TRP A 110 13.89 16.64 -11.56
N LEU A 111 12.94 16.22 -10.77
CA LEU A 111 12.94 16.42 -9.31
C LEU A 111 13.90 15.49 -8.57
N GLN A 112 14.10 14.27 -9.05
CA GLN A 112 14.90 13.26 -8.33
C GLN A 112 16.32 13.13 -8.85
N GLU A 113 16.53 13.22 -10.18
CA GLU A 113 17.86 13.03 -10.77
C GLU A 113 18.61 14.35 -10.95
N LEU A 114 17.89 15.46 -11.16
CA LEU A 114 18.48 16.77 -11.42
C LEU A 114 17.95 17.88 -10.52
N PRO A 115 17.78 17.66 -9.19
CA PRO A 115 17.12 18.64 -8.31
C PRO A 115 17.80 20.01 -8.28
N GLY A 116 19.15 20.06 -8.31
CA GLY A 116 19.90 21.31 -8.33
C GLY A 116 19.71 22.10 -9.61
N LEU A 117 19.70 21.41 -10.76
CA LEU A 117 19.46 22.04 -12.06
C LEU A 117 18.01 22.54 -12.17
N THR A 118 17.06 21.74 -11.69
CA THR A 118 15.64 22.12 -11.64
C THR A 118 15.45 23.41 -10.84
N ALA A 119 15.98 23.47 -9.61
CA ALA A 119 15.89 24.66 -8.77
C ALA A 119 16.60 25.90 -9.38
N TRP A 120 17.69 25.68 -10.12
CA TRP A 120 18.41 26.77 -10.82
C TRP A 120 17.57 27.31 -12.00
N LEU A 121 16.99 26.42 -12.83
CA LEU A 121 16.13 26.80 -13.94
C LEU A 121 14.87 27.56 -13.46
N GLU A 122 14.27 27.11 -12.36
CA GLU A 122 13.09 27.77 -11.77
C GLU A 122 13.39 29.21 -11.34
N LYS A 123 14.60 29.48 -10.82
CA LYS A 123 15.05 30.86 -10.50
C LYS A 123 15.14 31.73 -11.74
N LEU A 124 15.35 31.16 -12.91
CA LEU A 124 15.36 31.87 -14.21
C LEU A 124 13.97 31.97 -14.86
N GLY A 125 12.92 31.51 -14.15
CA GLY A 125 11.56 31.48 -14.69
C GLY A 125 11.28 30.32 -15.66
N ILE A 126 12.21 29.37 -15.78
CA ILE A 126 12.07 28.18 -16.63
C ILE A 126 11.68 27.00 -15.74
N SER A 127 10.43 26.56 -15.82
CA SER A 127 9.99 25.37 -15.05
C SER A 127 10.03 24.12 -15.96
N PRO A 128 10.96 23.17 -15.70
CA PRO A 128 10.97 21.90 -16.42
C PRO A 128 9.87 20.95 -15.94
N VAL A 129 9.24 21.24 -14.80
CA VAL A 129 8.14 20.47 -14.22
C VAL A 129 6.81 21.14 -14.61
N PRO A 130 5.85 20.43 -15.23
CA PRO A 130 4.56 20.98 -15.62
C PRO A 130 3.76 21.52 -14.41
N ARG A 131 3.05 22.64 -14.62
CA ARG A 131 2.14 23.21 -13.60
C ARG A 131 1.10 22.21 -13.11
N ALA A 132 0.59 21.36 -14.00
CA ALA A 132 -0.37 20.31 -13.65
C ALA A 132 0.13 19.41 -12.51
N ARG A 133 1.43 19.07 -12.51
CA ARG A 133 2.04 18.29 -11.43
C ARG A 133 1.98 18.97 -10.08
N HIS A 134 2.31 20.28 -10.03
CA HIS A 134 2.27 21.04 -8.77
C HIS A 134 0.83 21.14 -8.25
N LEU A 135 -0.13 21.44 -9.13
CA LEU A 135 -1.55 21.49 -8.78
C LEU A 135 -2.08 20.13 -8.28
N ALA A 136 -1.68 19.04 -8.94
CA ALA A 136 -2.06 17.70 -8.53
C ALA A 136 -1.48 17.35 -7.16
N HIS A 137 -0.21 17.68 -6.91
CA HIS A 137 0.44 17.48 -5.62
C HIS A 137 -0.28 18.22 -4.49
N ASP A 138 -0.58 19.50 -4.71
CA ASP A 138 -1.27 20.34 -3.72
C ASP A 138 -2.68 19.79 -3.42
N GLN A 139 -3.42 19.32 -4.44
CA GLN A 139 -4.74 18.71 -4.26
C GLN A 139 -4.66 17.39 -3.50
N ILE A 140 -3.69 16.53 -3.81
CA ILE A 140 -3.47 15.27 -3.08
C ILE A 140 -3.08 15.55 -1.62
N ALA A 141 -2.22 16.55 -1.38
CA ALA A 141 -1.83 16.94 -0.03
C ALA A 141 -3.02 17.49 0.76
N ALA A 142 -3.83 18.35 0.16
CA ALA A 142 -5.04 18.90 0.78
C ALA A 142 -6.07 17.80 1.12
N TRP A 143 -6.23 16.83 0.21
CA TRP A 143 -7.09 15.68 0.42
C TRP A 143 -6.60 14.80 1.60
N CYS A 144 -5.30 14.54 1.70
CA CYS A 144 -4.72 13.81 2.83
C CYS A 144 -4.89 14.56 4.16
N LEU A 145 -4.76 15.89 4.14
CA LEU A 145 -5.01 16.75 5.29
C LEU A 145 -6.47 16.66 5.77
N ASN A 146 -7.44 16.63 4.87
CA ASN A 146 -8.84 16.48 5.23
C ASN A 146 -9.14 15.14 5.93
N MET A 147 -8.50 14.05 5.49
CA MET A 147 -8.61 12.76 6.19
C MET A 147 -7.95 12.82 7.57
N SER A 148 -6.84 13.54 7.70
CA SER A 148 -6.18 13.78 9.00
C SER A 148 -7.07 14.57 9.96
N ASP A 149 -7.82 15.56 9.47
CA ASP A 149 -8.81 16.30 10.29
C ASP A 149 -9.92 15.35 10.78
N GLY A 150 -10.38 14.43 9.94
CA GLY A 150 -11.32 13.39 10.34
C GLY A 150 -10.76 12.45 11.42
N ALA A 151 -9.48 12.07 11.30
CA ALA A 151 -8.80 11.26 12.31
C ALA A 151 -8.68 11.99 13.66
N GLU A 152 -8.37 13.30 13.67
CA GLU A 152 -8.35 14.10 14.89
C GLU A 152 -9.72 14.15 15.58
N ILE A 153 -10.81 14.27 14.82
CA ILE A 153 -12.18 14.21 15.36
C ILE A 153 -12.44 12.85 16.03
N MET A 154 -12.02 11.73 15.42
CA MET A 154 -12.17 10.40 16.02
C MET A 154 -11.37 10.26 17.30
N LEU A 155 -10.11 10.74 17.32
CA LEU A 155 -9.27 10.70 18.51
C LEU A 155 -9.82 11.60 19.63
N ALA A 156 -10.37 12.75 19.30
CA ALA A 156 -11.04 13.63 20.28
C ALA A 156 -12.27 12.94 20.92
N LYS A 157 -13.10 12.24 20.13
CA LYS A 157 -14.22 11.44 20.65
C LYS A 157 -13.73 10.33 21.60
N LYS A 158 -12.67 9.62 21.23
CA LYS A 158 -12.03 8.59 22.06
C LYS A 158 -11.53 9.19 23.38
N ALA A 159 -10.86 10.33 23.34
CA ALA A 159 -10.37 11.04 24.52
C ALA A 159 -11.49 11.53 25.43
N GLY A 160 -12.64 11.90 24.86
CA GLY A 160 -13.86 12.29 25.58
C GLY A 160 -14.62 11.10 26.20
N GLY A 161 -14.06 9.88 26.15
CA GLY A 161 -14.65 8.69 26.77
C GLY A 161 -15.63 7.92 25.89
N SER A 162 -15.84 8.33 24.63
CA SER A 162 -16.67 7.55 23.68
C SER A 162 -15.92 6.30 23.20
N SER A 163 -16.57 5.14 23.28
CA SER A 163 -16.07 3.93 22.63
C SER A 163 -16.18 4.10 21.11
N LEU A 164 -15.10 3.86 20.39
CA LEU A 164 -15.13 3.76 18.94
C LEU A 164 -15.49 2.33 18.54
N GLU A 165 -16.35 2.18 17.54
CA GLU A 165 -16.61 0.88 16.94
C GLU A 165 -15.33 0.37 16.24
N PRO A 166 -15.12 -0.96 16.15
CA PRO A 166 -13.99 -1.53 15.44
C PRO A 166 -13.91 -1.02 13.99
N GLY A 167 -12.70 -0.72 13.53
CA GLY A 167 -12.43 -0.15 12.22
C GLY A 167 -12.48 1.39 12.17
N HIS A 168 -13.02 2.06 13.17
CA HIS A 168 -13.08 3.51 13.20
C HIS A 168 -11.87 4.17 13.89
N LEU A 169 -11.02 3.37 14.52
CA LEU A 169 -9.76 3.87 15.09
C LEU A 169 -8.78 4.21 13.97
N PRO A 170 -8.21 5.43 13.93
CA PRO A 170 -7.18 5.80 12.97
C PRO A 170 -5.82 5.24 13.40
N VAL A 171 -5.58 3.93 13.17
CA VAL A 171 -4.49 3.15 13.77
C VAL A 171 -3.11 3.75 13.49
N VAL A 172 -2.81 4.05 12.22
CA VAL A 172 -1.49 4.57 11.84
C VAL A 172 -1.34 6.04 12.25
N TYR A 173 -2.39 6.82 12.07
CA TYR A 173 -2.41 8.24 12.47
C TYR A 173 -2.19 8.39 13.97
N GLU A 174 -2.93 7.66 14.80
CA GLU A 174 -2.79 7.68 16.26
C GLU A 174 -1.36 7.31 16.69
N ARG A 175 -0.80 6.26 16.09
CA ARG A 175 0.56 5.80 16.40
C ARG A 175 1.63 6.83 16.07
N LEU A 176 1.54 7.44 14.90
CA LEU A 176 2.45 8.50 14.47
C LEU A 176 2.33 9.73 15.38
N ARG A 177 1.09 10.15 15.70
CA ARG A 177 0.82 11.27 16.61
C ARG A 177 1.47 11.04 17.99
N GLN A 178 1.23 9.89 18.60
CA GLN A 178 1.82 9.52 19.90
C GLN A 178 3.35 9.49 19.87
N SER A 179 3.94 9.10 18.75
CA SER A 179 5.38 9.05 18.59
C SER A 179 5.99 10.46 18.48
N THR A 180 5.34 11.36 17.73
CA THR A 180 5.81 12.76 17.59
C THR A 180 5.63 13.56 18.88
N GLU A 181 4.61 13.27 19.69
CA GLU A 181 4.41 13.87 21.02
C GLU A 181 5.57 13.57 21.97
N LYS A 182 6.07 12.32 21.95
CA LYS A 182 7.16 11.88 22.83
C LYS A 182 8.52 12.47 22.48
N GLU A 183 8.72 12.86 21.24
CA GLU A 183 10.02 13.37 20.77
C GLU A 183 10.19 14.88 20.96
N GLY A 184 9.14 15.60 21.38
CA GLY A 184 9.14 17.07 21.46
C GLY A 184 9.41 17.70 20.09
N VAL A 185 8.52 18.50 19.55
CA VAL A 185 8.62 19.07 18.20
C VAL A 185 9.88 19.94 18.08
N SER A 186 10.98 19.37 17.60
CA SER A 186 12.23 20.05 17.28
C SER A 186 12.70 19.79 15.86
N THR A 187 11.80 19.74 14.89
CA THR A 187 12.22 19.72 13.48
C THR A 187 11.24 20.51 12.64
N THR A 188 11.78 21.49 11.95
CA THR A 188 11.10 22.22 10.87
C THR A 188 10.50 21.20 9.90
N PRO A 189 9.19 21.27 9.57
CA PRO A 189 8.62 20.38 8.57
C PRO A 189 9.36 20.56 7.25
N SER A 190 9.78 19.48 6.64
CA SER A 190 10.36 19.51 5.28
C SER A 190 9.29 19.65 4.18
N ILE A 191 8.09 20.00 4.54
CA ILE A 191 7.16 20.62 3.61
C ILE A 191 7.73 22.01 3.39
N THR A 192 8.38 22.22 2.24
CA THR A 192 8.66 23.56 1.75
C THR A 192 7.39 24.36 1.97
N GLN A 193 7.51 25.38 2.81
CA GLN A 193 6.46 26.38 2.97
C GLN A 193 6.26 27.01 1.60
N ASN A 194 5.41 26.40 0.79
CA ASN A 194 4.88 27.07 -0.36
C ASN A 194 3.75 27.95 0.21
N PRO A 195 3.92 29.30 0.30
CA PRO A 195 2.92 30.18 0.87
C PRO A 195 1.65 30.26 0.01
N MET A 196 1.50 29.39 -0.97
CA MET A 196 0.40 29.33 -1.94
C MET A 196 -0.61 28.20 -1.64
N ILE A 197 -0.58 27.55 -0.48
CA ILE A 197 -1.75 26.82 -0.02
C ILE A 197 -2.68 27.88 0.59
N GLY A 198 -3.27 28.67 -0.29
CA GLY A 198 -4.36 29.57 0.07
C GLY A 198 -5.54 28.72 0.54
N ASP A 199 -6.27 29.23 1.53
CA ASP A 199 -7.47 28.62 2.11
C ASP A 199 -8.62 28.35 1.10
N ASP A 200 -8.38 28.61 -0.19
CA ASP A 200 -9.37 28.60 -1.27
C ASP A 200 -9.29 27.42 -2.23
N VAL A 201 -8.50 26.36 -1.94
CA VAL A 201 -8.57 25.13 -2.76
C VAL A 201 -9.84 24.38 -2.39
N PRO A 202 -10.84 24.32 -3.28
CA PRO A 202 -12.06 23.59 -2.99
C PRO A 202 -11.75 22.11 -2.90
N ALA A 203 -11.72 21.56 -1.70
CA ALA A 203 -11.71 20.11 -1.44
C ALA A 203 -13.07 19.48 -1.81
N ALA A 204 -13.79 20.10 -2.74
CA ALA A 204 -15.11 19.71 -3.17
C ALA A 204 -15.05 18.40 -3.95
N GLY A 205 -15.54 17.32 -3.35
CA GLY A 205 -16.08 16.19 -4.07
C GLY A 205 -15.24 14.92 -4.17
N MET A 206 -14.22 14.72 -3.34
CA MET A 206 -13.51 13.41 -3.30
C MET A 206 -14.00 12.46 -2.21
N ASN A 207 -14.62 12.98 -1.16
CA ASN A 207 -15.32 12.17 -0.17
C ASN A 207 -16.77 12.62 -0.16
N GLY A 208 -17.72 11.70 -0.38
CA GLY A 208 -19.16 11.98 -0.43
C GLY A 208 -19.78 12.53 0.87
N ASN A 209 -19.00 12.74 1.90
CA ASN A 209 -19.39 13.44 3.11
C ASN A 209 -18.64 14.77 3.16
N ALA A 210 -19.31 15.86 2.78
CA ALA A 210 -18.92 17.21 3.13
C ALA A 210 -19.04 17.37 4.65
N ALA A 211 -18.08 16.81 5.41
CA ALA A 211 -17.87 17.19 6.78
C ALA A 211 -17.47 18.66 6.75
N GLN A 212 -18.30 19.53 7.35
CA GLN A 212 -17.98 20.91 7.60
C GLN A 212 -16.58 21.00 8.19
N THR A 213 -15.63 21.44 7.37
CA THR A 213 -14.25 21.70 7.80
C THR A 213 -14.29 22.76 8.88
N LEU A 214 -14.14 22.32 10.12
CA LEU A 214 -13.77 23.22 11.21
C LEU A 214 -12.42 23.83 10.81
N ARG A 215 -12.42 25.13 10.48
CA ARG A 215 -11.21 25.91 10.12
C ARG A 215 -10.39 26.20 11.39
N THR A 216 -9.92 25.13 12.05
CA THR A 216 -8.93 25.27 13.11
C THR A 216 -7.54 25.26 12.49
N PRO A 217 -6.63 26.16 12.89
CA PRO A 217 -5.25 26.12 12.43
C PRO A 217 -4.65 24.76 12.75
N ARG A 218 -4.13 24.06 11.73
CA ARG A 218 -3.51 22.73 11.89
C ARG A 218 -2.19 22.87 12.64
N SER A 219 -1.95 21.98 13.60
CA SER A 219 -0.70 21.99 14.37
C SER A 219 0.49 21.53 13.50
N PRO A 220 1.72 21.99 13.78
CA PRO A 220 2.91 21.50 13.11
C PRO A 220 3.05 19.97 13.19
N GLN A 221 2.63 19.39 14.30
CA GLN A 221 2.60 17.94 14.50
C GLN A 221 1.63 17.25 13.53
N GLN A 222 0.43 17.77 13.36
CA GLN A 222 -0.55 17.23 12.41
C GLN A 222 0.00 17.26 10.98
N LEU A 223 0.64 18.36 10.59
CA LEU A 223 1.27 18.49 9.27
C LEU A 223 2.39 17.46 9.08
N GLN A 224 3.22 17.23 10.10
CA GLN A 224 4.28 16.22 10.04
C GLN A 224 3.72 14.80 9.90
N VAL A 225 2.72 14.45 10.71
CA VAL A 225 2.04 13.15 10.63
C VAL A 225 1.40 12.95 9.25
N THR A 226 0.71 13.96 8.74
CA THR A 226 0.06 13.89 7.43
C THR A 226 1.07 13.72 6.29
N SER A 227 2.22 14.38 6.36
CA SER A 227 3.30 14.21 5.37
C SER A 227 3.84 12.78 5.34
N GLU A 228 4.01 12.13 6.50
CA GLU A 228 4.42 10.73 6.57
C GLU A 228 3.36 9.78 5.97
N LEU A 229 2.08 10.07 6.22
CA LEU A 229 0.98 9.27 5.69
C LEU A 229 0.81 9.46 4.18
N LEU A 230 1.03 10.67 3.67
CA LEU A 230 1.00 10.95 2.24
C LEU A 230 2.03 10.11 1.48
N ASP A 231 3.28 10.03 1.95
CA ASP A 231 4.32 9.16 1.39
C ASP A 231 3.85 7.70 1.30
N GLN A 232 3.19 7.20 2.35
CA GLN A 232 2.72 5.81 2.41
C GLN A 232 1.51 5.57 1.49
N LEU A 233 0.60 6.54 1.36
CA LEU A 233 -0.55 6.47 0.46
C LEU A 233 -0.11 6.42 -1.01
N ILE A 234 0.84 7.27 -1.39
CA ILE A 234 1.40 7.28 -2.75
C ILE A 234 2.04 5.92 -3.08
N ALA A 235 2.75 5.30 -2.15
CA ALA A 235 3.37 4.00 -2.34
C ALA A 235 2.36 2.85 -2.49
N ASN A 236 1.16 2.98 -1.91
CA ASN A 236 0.13 1.92 -1.94
C ASN A 236 -0.72 1.93 -3.20
N ASN A 237 -0.85 3.07 -3.89
CA ASN A 237 -1.88 3.28 -4.93
C ASN A 237 -1.98 2.18 -6.02
N GLY A 238 -0.90 1.53 -6.36
CA GLY A 238 -0.93 0.53 -7.45
C GLY A 238 -0.42 -0.86 -7.06
N THR A 239 0.32 -0.98 -5.97
CA THR A 239 1.09 -2.20 -5.70
C THR A 239 0.20 -3.39 -5.33
N VAL A 240 -0.73 -3.23 -4.40
CA VAL A 240 -1.70 -4.28 -4.02
C VAL A 240 -2.64 -4.59 -5.19
N ALA A 241 -3.16 -3.57 -5.85
CA ALA A 241 -4.07 -3.72 -6.98
C ALA A 241 -3.46 -4.49 -8.16
N THR A 242 -2.19 -4.20 -8.49
CA THR A 242 -1.46 -4.92 -9.54
C THR A 242 -1.29 -6.39 -9.18
N THR A 243 -0.99 -6.71 -7.94
CA THR A 243 -0.87 -8.10 -7.50
C THR A 243 -2.21 -8.82 -7.58
N LEU A 244 -3.29 -8.22 -7.09
CA LEU A 244 -4.64 -8.79 -7.16
C LEU A 244 -5.07 -9.03 -8.62
N LEU A 245 -4.80 -8.08 -9.51
CA LEU A 245 -5.06 -8.23 -10.94
C LEU A 245 -4.36 -9.47 -11.51
N TYR A 246 -3.07 -9.62 -11.25
CA TYR A 246 -2.32 -10.76 -11.78
C TYR A 246 -2.67 -12.08 -11.10
N VAL A 247 -3.02 -12.09 -9.81
CA VAL A 247 -3.55 -13.29 -9.15
C VAL A 247 -4.83 -13.75 -9.84
N THR A 248 -5.78 -12.85 -10.05
CA THR A 248 -7.04 -13.15 -10.71
C THR A 248 -6.82 -13.62 -12.14
N TRP A 249 -5.95 -12.94 -12.89
CA TRP A 249 -5.60 -13.33 -14.25
C TRP A 249 -4.93 -14.71 -14.31
N GLN A 250 -3.94 -14.98 -13.47
CA GLN A 250 -3.24 -16.28 -13.45
C GLN A 250 -4.19 -17.42 -13.09
N LEU A 251 -5.05 -17.23 -12.10
CA LEU A 251 -6.03 -18.24 -11.70
C LEU A 251 -7.08 -18.48 -12.81
N SER A 252 -7.50 -17.43 -13.53
CA SER A 252 -8.43 -17.58 -14.66
C SER A 252 -7.84 -18.38 -15.84
N GLN A 253 -6.51 -18.36 -16.01
CA GLN A 253 -5.81 -19.12 -17.04
C GLN A 253 -5.42 -20.54 -16.60
N ASN A 254 -5.47 -20.83 -15.30
CA ASN A 254 -4.97 -22.07 -14.70
C ASN A 254 -6.05 -22.77 -13.87
N SER A 255 -6.99 -23.45 -14.53
CA SER A 255 -8.13 -24.11 -13.88
C SER A 255 -7.72 -25.16 -12.83
N VAL A 256 -6.59 -25.83 -13.02
CA VAL A 256 -6.06 -26.80 -12.04
C VAL A 256 -5.63 -26.09 -10.76
N ALA A 257 -4.92 -24.97 -10.89
CA ALA A 257 -4.50 -24.17 -9.75
C ALA A 257 -5.71 -23.57 -9.02
N LEU A 258 -6.70 -23.08 -9.76
CA LEU A 258 -7.95 -22.57 -9.19
C LEU A 258 -8.68 -23.65 -8.39
N ALA A 259 -8.88 -24.85 -8.98
CA ALA A 259 -9.55 -25.96 -8.31
C ALA A 259 -8.79 -26.39 -7.04
N ARG A 260 -7.45 -26.43 -7.08
CA ARG A 260 -6.63 -26.76 -5.92
C ARG A 260 -6.76 -25.72 -4.81
N LEU A 261 -6.76 -24.44 -5.17
CA LEU A 261 -7.00 -23.36 -4.18
C LEU A 261 -8.39 -23.47 -3.56
N GLN A 262 -9.41 -23.68 -4.37
CA GLN A 262 -10.78 -23.87 -3.87
C GLN A 262 -10.89 -25.09 -2.92
N GLU A 263 -10.21 -26.17 -3.20
CA GLU A 263 -10.18 -27.36 -2.33
C GLU A 263 -9.47 -27.06 -1.01
N GLU A 264 -8.33 -26.35 -1.04
CA GLU A 264 -7.66 -25.90 0.19
C GLU A 264 -8.60 -25.05 1.06
N LEU A 265 -9.27 -24.07 0.44
CA LEU A 265 -10.20 -23.19 1.14
C LEU A 265 -11.35 -23.97 1.78
N ARG A 266 -11.98 -24.91 1.04
CA ARG A 266 -13.07 -25.74 1.57
C ARG A 266 -12.61 -26.65 2.71
N SER A 267 -11.46 -27.29 2.56
CA SER A 267 -10.96 -28.26 3.53
C SER A 267 -10.44 -27.63 4.82
N LYS A 268 -9.86 -26.40 4.74
CA LYS A 268 -9.21 -25.73 5.88
C LYS A 268 -10.13 -24.76 6.60
N LEU A 269 -10.94 -24.00 5.87
CA LEU A 269 -11.81 -22.98 6.44
C LEU A 269 -13.27 -23.42 6.53
N GLY A 270 -13.66 -24.50 5.87
CA GLY A 270 -15.02 -24.95 5.74
C GLY A 270 -15.81 -24.20 4.65
N PRO A 271 -16.91 -24.79 4.15
CA PRO A 271 -17.67 -24.22 3.03
C PRO A 271 -18.35 -22.89 3.34
N GLU A 272 -18.67 -22.64 4.61
CA GLU A 272 -19.36 -21.41 5.05
C GLU A 272 -18.41 -20.20 5.12
N ALA A 273 -17.12 -20.43 5.33
CA ALA A 273 -16.13 -19.37 5.58
C ALA A 273 -15.89 -18.46 4.35
N PHE A 274 -16.21 -18.93 3.14
CA PHE A 274 -16.04 -18.19 1.89
C PHE A 274 -17.31 -18.16 1.03
N ALA A 275 -18.42 -18.78 1.49
CA ALA A 275 -19.72 -18.71 0.83
C ALA A 275 -20.34 -17.33 1.05
N TRP A 276 -19.83 -16.32 0.36
CA TRP A 276 -20.45 -15.00 0.39
C TRP A 276 -21.83 -15.03 -0.28
N SER A 277 -22.82 -14.44 0.37
CA SER A 277 -24.17 -14.28 -0.17
C SER A 277 -24.67 -12.87 0.13
N ALA A 278 -25.21 -12.20 -0.88
CA ALA A 278 -25.80 -10.87 -0.72
C ALA A 278 -26.92 -10.81 0.33
N SER A 279 -27.61 -11.93 0.58
CA SER A 279 -28.67 -12.03 1.59
C SER A 279 -28.15 -12.18 3.03
N LYS A 280 -26.84 -12.52 3.19
CA LYS A 280 -26.19 -12.66 4.49
C LYS A 280 -25.25 -11.47 4.81
N ALA A 281 -25.33 -10.38 4.08
CA ALA A 281 -24.49 -9.19 4.24
C ALA A 281 -24.68 -8.47 5.60
N GLY A 282 -24.60 -9.17 6.69
CA GLY A 282 -24.71 -8.65 8.06
C GLY A 282 -24.25 -9.62 9.13
N ASP A 283 -24.12 -10.90 8.79
CA ASP A 283 -23.81 -11.98 9.72
C ASP A 283 -22.57 -12.78 9.31
N ASP A 284 -21.85 -12.33 8.29
CA ASP A 284 -20.69 -13.02 7.74
C ASP A 284 -19.46 -12.81 8.62
N THR A 285 -19.14 -13.81 9.41
CA THR A 285 -17.88 -13.83 10.14
C THR A 285 -16.71 -14.09 9.19
N LEU A 286 -15.72 -13.17 9.17
CA LEU A 286 -14.46 -13.40 8.46
C LEU A 286 -13.71 -14.60 9.06
N PRO A 287 -13.08 -15.44 8.22
CA PRO A 287 -12.10 -16.38 8.70
C PRO A 287 -11.02 -15.65 9.51
N LYS A 288 -10.56 -16.26 10.59
CA LYS A 288 -9.52 -15.65 11.44
C LYS A 288 -8.26 -15.39 10.62
N ALA A 289 -7.64 -14.25 10.83
CA ALA A 289 -6.45 -13.85 10.09
C ALA A 289 -5.31 -14.86 10.18
N LYS A 290 -5.17 -15.52 11.32
CA LYS A 290 -4.19 -16.59 11.51
C LYS A 290 -4.49 -17.79 10.62
N ASP A 291 -5.75 -18.23 10.55
CA ASP A 291 -6.14 -19.40 9.75
C ASP A 291 -5.94 -19.13 8.26
N VAL A 292 -6.26 -17.92 7.79
CA VAL A 292 -6.01 -17.48 6.40
C VAL A 292 -4.51 -17.42 6.07
N ASP A 293 -3.71 -16.93 6.99
CA ASP A 293 -2.26 -16.83 6.84
C ASP A 293 -1.56 -18.20 6.82
N GLU A 294 -2.16 -19.21 7.44
CA GLU A 294 -1.65 -20.59 7.48
C GLU A 294 -2.08 -21.43 6.25
N LEU A 295 -2.72 -20.85 5.22
CA LEU A 295 -3.10 -21.53 3.99
C LEU A 295 -1.90 -21.63 3.04
N PRO A 296 -1.27 -22.80 2.90
CA PRO A 296 -0.01 -22.92 2.17
C PRO A 296 -0.18 -22.65 0.67
N TYR A 297 -1.27 -23.11 0.04
CA TYR A 297 -1.46 -22.89 -1.39
C TYR A 297 -1.87 -21.47 -1.75
N LEU A 298 -2.73 -20.83 -0.93
CA LEU A 298 -3.04 -19.41 -1.08
C LEU A 298 -1.78 -18.55 -1.00
N ASN A 299 -0.93 -18.81 0.00
CA ASN A 299 0.36 -18.12 0.13
C ASN A 299 1.26 -18.38 -1.09
N ALA A 300 1.34 -19.62 -1.57
CA ALA A 300 2.11 -19.99 -2.75
C ALA A 300 1.64 -19.24 -4.02
N VAL A 301 0.34 -19.12 -4.24
CA VAL A 301 -0.27 -18.35 -5.34
C VAL A 301 0.14 -16.89 -5.28
N ILE A 302 0.02 -16.27 -4.11
CA ILE A 302 0.38 -14.84 -3.92
C ILE A 302 1.89 -14.64 -4.11
N MET A 303 2.72 -15.48 -3.50
CA MET A 303 4.18 -15.37 -3.59
C MET A 303 4.68 -15.58 -5.04
N GLU A 304 4.13 -16.54 -5.76
CA GLU A 304 4.50 -16.78 -7.17
C GLU A 304 4.06 -15.62 -8.06
N THR A 305 2.89 -15.07 -7.81
CA THR A 305 2.41 -13.89 -8.54
C THR A 305 3.32 -12.67 -8.27
N LEU A 306 3.69 -12.43 -7.02
CA LEU A 306 4.63 -11.37 -6.65
C LEU A 306 6.03 -11.60 -7.25
N ARG A 307 6.47 -12.85 -7.39
CA ARG A 307 7.74 -13.18 -8.05
C ARG A 307 7.68 -12.84 -9.54
N LEU A 308 6.69 -13.31 -10.24
CA LEU A 308 6.62 -13.18 -11.70
C LEU A 308 6.17 -11.78 -12.14
N HIS A 309 5.26 -11.17 -11.38
CA HIS A 309 4.61 -9.89 -11.67
C HIS A 309 4.83 -8.87 -10.54
N ALA A 310 6.07 -8.74 -10.06
CA ALA A 310 6.37 -7.77 -9.00
C ALA A 310 5.90 -6.35 -9.38
N PRO A 311 5.06 -5.69 -8.57
CA PRO A 311 4.58 -4.34 -8.89
C PRO A 311 5.70 -3.30 -9.02
N VAL A 312 6.79 -3.48 -8.26
CA VAL A 312 8.01 -2.67 -8.34
C VAL A 312 9.13 -3.56 -8.88
N ALA A 313 9.05 -3.87 -10.18
CA ALA A 313 9.95 -4.80 -10.85
C ALA A 313 11.34 -4.18 -11.17
N GLY A 314 11.42 -2.86 -11.23
CA GLY A 314 12.58 -2.11 -11.70
C GLY A 314 13.72 -1.98 -10.71
N SER A 315 14.58 -1.03 -11.01
CA SER A 315 15.79 -0.71 -10.24
C SER A 315 15.49 -0.25 -8.82
N GLN A 316 16.12 -0.88 -7.85
CA GLN A 316 16.07 -0.53 -6.43
C GLN A 316 17.44 -0.02 -5.98
N PRO A 317 17.68 1.31 -6.05
CA PRO A 317 19.01 1.87 -5.88
C PRO A 317 19.48 1.86 -4.41
N ARG A 318 20.81 1.74 -4.27
CA ARG A 318 21.55 1.96 -3.03
C ARG A 318 22.77 2.81 -3.36
N ILE A 319 23.35 3.44 -2.35
CA ILE A 319 24.59 4.21 -2.48
C ILE A 319 25.64 3.52 -1.61
N THR A 320 26.82 3.29 -2.17
CA THR A 320 27.95 2.72 -1.42
C THR A 320 28.39 3.66 -0.29
N PRO A 321 28.86 3.15 0.86
CA PRO A 321 29.32 3.99 1.98
C PRO A 321 30.38 5.00 1.54
N ALA A 322 30.20 6.26 1.93
CA ALA A 322 31.02 7.37 1.43
C ALA A 322 32.53 7.22 1.71
N ASN A 323 32.89 6.61 2.85
CA ASN A 323 34.25 6.58 3.35
C ASN A 323 34.99 5.24 3.15
N ASN A 324 34.31 4.25 2.50
CA ASN A 324 34.89 2.92 2.35
C ASN A 324 34.76 2.44 0.90
N GLN A 325 35.76 1.69 0.46
CA GLN A 325 35.63 0.88 -0.74
C GLN A 325 34.71 -0.32 -0.45
N THR A 326 33.89 -0.68 -1.42
CA THR A 326 32.90 -1.76 -1.30
C THR A 326 33.16 -2.81 -2.36
N THR A 327 32.95 -4.08 -2.02
CA THR A 327 32.96 -5.21 -2.97
C THR A 327 31.54 -5.70 -3.18
N LEU A 328 31.12 -5.87 -4.44
CA LEU A 328 29.81 -6.40 -4.81
C LEU A 328 29.99 -7.54 -5.82
N GLY A 329 29.90 -8.78 -5.35
CA GLY A 329 30.18 -9.95 -6.18
C GLY A 329 31.61 -9.91 -6.74
N PRO A 330 31.78 -9.98 -8.08
CA PRO A 330 33.10 -9.95 -8.71
C PRO A 330 33.71 -8.53 -8.81
N TYR A 331 32.97 -7.50 -8.43
CA TYR A 331 33.41 -6.10 -8.55
C TYR A 331 34.03 -5.64 -7.23
N GLU A 332 35.33 -5.45 -7.25
CA GLU A 332 36.12 -4.99 -6.09
C GLU A 332 36.40 -3.49 -6.17
N ASN A 333 36.73 -2.91 -5.01
CA ASN A 333 37.21 -1.52 -4.91
C ASN A 333 36.23 -0.47 -5.45
N ILE A 334 34.93 -0.71 -5.38
CA ILE A 334 33.92 0.28 -5.78
C ILE A 334 34.03 1.48 -4.85
N PRO A 335 34.26 2.70 -5.38
CA PRO A 335 34.40 3.91 -4.55
C PRO A 335 33.13 4.19 -3.73
N GLY A 336 33.29 4.96 -2.66
CA GLY A 336 32.16 5.50 -1.90
C GLY A 336 31.31 6.47 -2.74
N GLY A 337 30.01 6.53 -2.46
CA GLY A 337 29.06 7.40 -3.15
C GLY A 337 28.60 6.91 -4.52
N VAL A 338 28.97 5.70 -4.93
CA VAL A 338 28.53 5.11 -6.19
C VAL A 338 27.10 4.55 -6.02
N ARG A 339 26.23 4.89 -6.96
CA ARG A 339 24.86 4.34 -7.04
C ARG A 339 24.91 2.94 -7.66
N VAL A 340 24.47 1.95 -6.89
CA VAL A 340 24.34 0.55 -7.29
C VAL A 340 22.88 0.15 -7.20
N SER A 341 22.44 -0.79 -8.02
CA SER A 341 21.03 -1.23 -7.95
C SER A 341 20.84 -2.68 -8.31
N ALA A 342 19.78 -3.27 -7.76
CA ALA A 342 19.25 -4.56 -8.17
C ALA A 342 17.81 -4.38 -8.65
N ALA A 343 17.39 -5.17 -9.63
CA ALA A 343 16.03 -5.17 -10.14
C ALA A 343 15.33 -6.46 -9.73
N ALA A 344 14.19 -6.36 -9.09
CA ALA A 344 13.40 -7.54 -8.70
C ALA A 344 13.09 -8.42 -9.93
N TRP A 345 12.79 -7.82 -11.07
CA TRP A 345 12.56 -8.54 -12.33
C TRP A 345 13.70 -9.50 -12.69
N SER A 346 14.94 -9.03 -12.61
CA SER A 346 16.12 -9.85 -12.94
C SER A 346 16.39 -10.92 -11.87
N LEU A 347 16.28 -10.54 -10.59
CA LEU A 347 16.49 -11.47 -9.48
C LEU A 347 15.49 -12.61 -9.51
N HIS A 348 14.23 -12.32 -9.74
CA HIS A 348 13.14 -13.29 -9.76
C HIS A 348 13.16 -14.23 -10.98
N ARG A 349 13.95 -13.89 -12.00
CA ARG A 349 14.11 -14.72 -13.23
C ARG A 349 15.45 -15.43 -13.32
N ASN A 350 16.21 -15.46 -12.23
CA ASN A 350 17.43 -16.26 -12.19
C ASN A 350 17.10 -17.78 -12.21
N PRO A 351 17.43 -18.53 -13.28
CA PRO A 351 17.07 -19.95 -13.39
C PRO A 351 17.78 -20.84 -12.37
N ALA A 352 18.93 -20.39 -11.82
CA ALA A 352 19.64 -21.12 -10.76
C ALA A 352 18.92 -21.08 -9.41
N VAL A 353 17.94 -20.17 -9.25
CA VAL A 353 17.13 -20.03 -8.04
C VAL A 353 15.68 -20.41 -8.30
N PHE A 354 15.14 -19.99 -9.44
CA PHE A 354 13.77 -20.23 -9.87
C PHE A 354 13.77 -21.02 -11.18
N PRO A 355 13.82 -22.35 -11.14
CA PRO A 355 13.74 -23.17 -12.36
C PRO A 355 12.49 -22.84 -13.17
N ARG A 356 12.59 -22.79 -14.49
CA ARG A 356 11.53 -22.31 -15.39
C ARG A 356 11.00 -20.95 -14.96
N PRO A 357 11.86 -19.89 -14.98
CA PRO A 357 11.62 -18.64 -14.28
C PRO A 357 10.45 -17.82 -14.86
N ASP A 358 10.11 -18.04 -16.13
CA ASP A 358 9.03 -17.32 -16.80
C ASP A 358 7.67 -18.03 -16.70
N GLU A 359 7.63 -19.23 -16.13
CA GLU A 359 6.38 -19.94 -15.85
C GLU A 359 5.84 -19.56 -14.47
N TRP A 360 4.52 -19.33 -14.40
CA TRP A 360 3.81 -19.17 -13.14
C TRP A 360 3.54 -20.54 -12.55
N HIS A 361 4.20 -20.88 -11.45
CA HIS A 361 4.18 -22.21 -10.84
C HIS A 361 4.18 -22.11 -9.31
N PRO A 362 2.99 -21.97 -8.67
CA PRO A 362 2.86 -21.80 -7.22
C PRO A 362 3.52 -22.94 -6.41
N GLU A 363 3.50 -24.15 -6.94
CA GLU A 363 4.04 -25.33 -6.27
C GLU A 363 5.51 -25.22 -5.89
N ARG A 364 6.26 -24.31 -6.54
CA ARG A 364 7.66 -24.03 -6.15
C ARG A 364 7.82 -23.51 -4.71
N TRP A 365 6.74 -23.07 -4.09
CA TRP A 365 6.74 -22.55 -2.72
C TRP A 365 6.27 -23.57 -1.68
N LEU A 366 5.85 -24.77 -2.08
CA LEU A 366 5.21 -25.76 -1.20
C LEU A 366 6.15 -26.87 -0.73
N SER A 367 7.18 -27.20 -1.49
CA SER A 367 8.03 -28.35 -1.20
C SER A 367 9.49 -27.95 -1.30
N GLU A 368 10.14 -27.81 -0.15
CA GLU A 368 11.57 -27.51 -0.13
C GLU A 368 12.31 -28.04 1.08
N THR A 369 13.57 -28.37 0.82
CA THR A 369 14.58 -28.42 1.88
C THR A 369 14.77 -27.03 2.45
N LEU A 370 15.16 -26.91 3.71
CA LEU A 370 15.44 -25.63 4.36
C LEU A 370 16.41 -24.75 3.55
N GLU A 371 17.43 -25.36 2.95
CA GLU A 371 18.41 -24.66 2.09
C GLU A 371 17.77 -24.06 0.82
N GLY A 372 16.84 -24.76 0.20
CA GLY A 372 16.12 -24.27 -0.99
C GLY A 372 15.19 -23.10 -0.66
N ALA A 373 14.50 -23.17 0.49
CA ALA A 373 13.65 -22.09 0.98
C ALA A 373 14.46 -20.82 1.29
N ASP A 374 15.56 -20.94 2.04
CA ASP A 374 16.46 -19.82 2.37
C ASP A 374 17.03 -19.16 1.12
N LYS A 375 17.38 -19.96 0.10
CA LYS A 375 17.90 -19.43 -1.15
C LYS A 375 16.86 -18.60 -1.88
N LYS A 376 15.62 -19.08 -1.99
CA LYS A 376 14.54 -18.33 -2.64
C LYS A 376 14.21 -17.06 -1.88
N GLU A 377 14.12 -17.10 -0.56
CA GLU A 377 13.83 -15.92 0.26
C GLU A 377 14.85 -14.80 0.04
N ARG A 378 16.14 -15.11 -0.03
CA ARG A 378 17.19 -14.11 -0.31
C ARG A 378 17.06 -13.44 -1.67
N TRP A 379 16.52 -14.15 -2.67
CA TRP A 379 16.35 -13.65 -4.04
C TRP A 379 14.96 -13.08 -4.30
N PHE A 380 14.03 -13.24 -3.34
CA PHE A 380 12.68 -12.69 -3.44
C PHE A 380 12.64 -11.23 -3.01
N TRP A 381 12.66 -10.34 -3.99
CA TRP A 381 12.75 -8.89 -3.78
C TRP A 381 11.47 -8.13 -4.12
N ALA A 382 10.31 -8.77 -4.12
CA ALA A 382 9.02 -8.11 -4.34
C ALA A 382 8.75 -6.98 -3.34
N PHE A 383 9.26 -7.14 -2.11
CA PHE A 383 9.18 -6.13 -1.04
C PHE A 383 10.54 -5.46 -0.74
N SER A 384 11.52 -5.55 -1.67
CA SER A 384 12.89 -5.14 -1.42
C SER A 384 13.56 -5.97 -0.30
N SER A 385 14.74 -5.54 0.15
CA SER A 385 15.49 -6.24 1.20
C SER A 385 16.28 -5.29 2.10
N GLY A 386 16.70 -5.79 3.26
CA GLY A 386 17.52 -5.08 4.24
C GLY A 386 16.78 -3.93 4.94
N SER A 387 17.50 -2.91 5.36
CA SER A 387 16.93 -1.78 6.12
C SER A 387 15.85 -1.01 5.35
N ARG A 388 15.85 -1.10 4.01
CA ARG A 388 14.89 -0.45 3.12
C ARG A 388 13.74 -1.38 2.66
N MET A 389 13.64 -2.59 3.21
CA MET A 389 12.51 -3.47 2.97
C MET A 389 11.18 -2.78 3.26
N CYS A 390 10.18 -3.06 2.45
CA CYS A 390 8.84 -2.49 2.58
C CYS A 390 8.27 -2.68 3.99
N ILE A 391 7.89 -1.59 4.64
CA ILE A 391 7.27 -1.65 5.97
C ILE A 391 5.86 -2.23 5.92
N GLY A 392 5.15 -1.99 4.81
CA GLY A 392 3.78 -2.44 4.60
C GLY A 392 3.66 -3.86 4.07
N SER A 393 4.74 -4.67 4.02
CA SER A 393 4.71 -6.01 3.43
C SER A 393 3.64 -6.91 4.05
N ASN A 394 3.56 -6.97 5.38
CA ASN A 394 2.53 -7.77 6.05
C ASN A 394 1.12 -7.21 5.85
N LEU A 395 0.94 -5.87 5.88
CA LEU A 395 -0.35 -5.25 5.57
C LEU A 395 -0.77 -5.55 4.14
N ALA A 396 0.16 -5.46 3.18
CA ALA A 396 -0.11 -5.76 1.79
C ALA A 396 -0.56 -7.22 1.61
N LEU A 397 0.15 -8.18 2.21
CA LEU A 397 -0.23 -9.59 2.19
C LEU A 397 -1.62 -9.79 2.83
N TYR A 398 -1.87 -9.18 3.99
CA TYR A 398 -3.15 -9.21 4.65
C TYR A 398 -4.28 -8.68 3.75
N CYS A 399 -4.05 -7.54 3.07
CA CYS A 399 -4.99 -6.94 2.12
C CYS A 399 -5.19 -7.77 0.85
N MET A 400 -4.23 -8.61 0.46
CA MET A 400 -4.33 -9.47 -0.73
C MET A 400 -5.05 -10.79 -0.43
N CYS A 401 -4.80 -11.40 0.72
CA CYS A 401 -5.33 -12.72 1.06
C CYS A 401 -6.86 -12.77 1.00
N TYR A 402 -7.55 -11.80 1.61
CA TYR A 402 -9.01 -11.82 1.69
C TYR A 402 -9.72 -11.61 0.35
N PRO A 403 -9.35 -10.61 -0.48
CA PRO A 403 -9.90 -10.53 -1.84
C PRO A 403 -9.65 -11.79 -2.66
N CYS A 404 -8.43 -12.39 -2.59
CA CYS A 404 -8.13 -13.63 -3.29
C CYS A 404 -9.02 -14.79 -2.82
N LEU A 405 -9.22 -14.93 -1.51
CA LEU A 405 -10.06 -15.95 -0.91
C LEU A 405 -11.49 -15.90 -1.48
N TYR A 406 -12.10 -14.73 -1.52
CA TYR A 406 -13.47 -14.58 -1.96
C TYR A 406 -13.64 -14.55 -3.48
N CYS A 407 -12.70 -13.94 -4.23
CA CYS A 407 -12.78 -13.93 -5.70
C CYS A 407 -12.68 -15.34 -6.27
N CYS A 408 -11.91 -16.26 -5.64
CA CYS A 408 -11.82 -17.65 -6.06
C CYS A 408 -13.10 -18.45 -5.76
N SER A 409 -13.96 -18.00 -4.87
CA SER A 409 -15.20 -18.69 -4.53
C SER A 409 -16.37 -18.34 -5.44
N LEU A 410 -16.31 -17.22 -6.15
CA LEU A 410 -17.38 -16.75 -7.05
C LEU A 410 -17.34 -17.42 -8.43
N GLY A 411 -16.41 -18.35 -8.67
CA GLY A 411 -16.33 -19.17 -9.85
C GLY A 411 -15.50 -18.70 -10.94
#